data_97af97ea22571afcd25b454c15f25473
#
_entry.id   97af97ea22571afcd25b454c15f25473
#
_cell.length_a   1.000
_cell.length_b   1.000
_cell.length_c   1.000
_cell.angle_alpha   90.00
_cell.angle_beta   90.00
_cell.angle_gamma   90.00
#
_symmetry.space_group_name_H-M   'P 1'
#
loop_
_entity.id
_entity.type
_entity.pdbx_description
1 polymer ?
#
loop_
_entity_poly.entity_id
_entity_poly.type
_entity_poly.pdbx_seq_one_letter_code
_entity_poly.pdbx_strand_id
1 'polypeptide(L)'
;VEGRVDRAPPNDLNMGFDFSRVAGGYGWVFPKAEHINVGLYTLRSDVRITRQDLVDYSVRRIGRPVPTRITGSPLGMGGWRYRPGCGRVLLVGDAAGLVDPLLGEGLYHAIISGQEAASAILDAMDSGRDACKTYAKGLMPIQRDLIFALAASNAFYMLPGMGHLLLISPPARIALMTGFSQGVSLLEIFRYGYRFWFGLPVPASRKQNYF
;
A
#
# COMPACT_ATOMS: atom_id res chain seq x y z
N VAL A 1 1.14 -4.14 12.83
CA VAL A 1 1.78 -3.78 14.11
C VAL A 1 3.16 -3.22 13.83
N GLU A 2 3.47 -2.08 14.39
CA GLU A 2 4.77 -1.42 14.20
C GLU A 2 5.31 -0.82 15.50
N GLY A 3 6.60 -0.58 15.52
CA GLY A 3 7.27 0.07 16.63
C GLY A 3 8.51 0.85 16.19
N ARG A 4 8.93 1.77 17.04
CA ARG A 4 10.08 2.63 16.82
C ARG A 4 11.22 2.21 17.74
N VAL A 5 12.42 2.06 17.19
CA VAL A 5 13.65 1.91 17.95
C VAL A 5 14.38 3.25 17.92
N ASP A 6 14.38 3.96 19.06
CA ASP A 6 14.94 5.31 19.21
C ASP A 6 16.48 5.26 19.24
N ARG A 7 17.07 5.12 18.08
CA ARG A 7 18.50 5.15 17.83
C ARG A 7 18.74 5.43 16.37
N ALA A 8 19.74 6.25 16.07
CA ALA A 8 20.26 6.40 14.73
C ALA A 8 20.66 5.02 14.18
N PRO A 9 20.23 4.66 12.96
CA PRO A 9 20.60 3.40 12.35
C PRO A 9 22.12 3.36 12.09
N PRO A 10 22.75 2.17 12.11
CA PRO A 10 24.08 2.00 11.55
C PRO A 10 24.10 2.45 10.08
N ASN A 11 25.22 2.98 9.62
CA ASN A 11 25.37 3.51 8.25
C ASN A 11 25.16 2.42 7.16
N ASP A 12 25.34 1.16 7.51
CA ASP A 12 25.16 -0.01 6.65
C ASP A 12 23.75 -0.62 6.71
N LEU A 13 22.86 -0.12 7.59
CA LEU A 13 21.50 -0.63 7.68
C LEU A 13 20.65 -0.07 6.54
N ASN A 14 20.33 -0.94 5.60
CA ASN A 14 19.47 -0.62 4.47
C ASN A 14 17.99 -0.87 4.79
N MET A 15 17.11 -0.16 4.07
CA MET A 15 15.67 -0.47 4.05
C MET A 15 15.47 -1.91 3.59
N GLY A 16 14.65 -2.65 4.34
CA GLY A 16 14.41 -4.07 4.06
C GLY A 16 12.96 -4.48 4.21
N PHE A 17 12.55 -5.39 3.33
CA PHE A 17 11.31 -6.16 3.42
C PHE A 17 11.64 -7.64 3.60
N ASP A 18 10.89 -8.33 4.46
CA ASP A 18 11.05 -9.74 4.76
C ASP A 18 9.71 -10.47 4.61
N PHE A 19 9.52 -11.10 3.45
CA PHE A 19 8.28 -11.79 3.09
C PHE A 19 8.15 -13.20 3.66
N SER A 20 9.15 -13.68 4.40
CA SER A 20 9.16 -15.03 4.95
C SER A 20 8.67 -15.13 6.41
N ARG A 21 8.35 -14.02 7.03
CA ARG A 21 8.17 -13.95 8.49
C ARG A 21 6.73 -13.96 8.96
N VAL A 22 5.81 -13.53 8.13
CA VAL A 22 4.40 -13.48 8.48
C VAL A 22 3.60 -14.17 7.38
N ALA A 23 2.75 -15.09 7.76
CA ALA A 23 1.88 -15.77 6.79
C ALA A 23 0.95 -14.75 6.11
N GLY A 24 0.99 -14.71 4.77
CA GLY A 24 0.21 -13.75 3.98
C GLY A 24 0.61 -12.29 4.19
N GLY A 25 1.89 -12.04 4.49
CA GLY A 25 2.36 -10.68 4.75
C GLY A 25 3.88 -10.57 4.75
N TYR A 26 4.38 -9.55 5.42
CA TYR A 26 5.81 -9.27 5.49
C TYR A 26 6.19 -8.51 6.77
N GLY A 27 7.50 -8.53 7.09
CA GLY A 27 8.11 -7.63 8.04
C GLY A 27 8.90 -6.53 7.32
N TRP A 28 9.07 -5.40 7.97
CA TRP A 28 9.92 -4.34 7.43
C TRP A 28 10.86 -3.75 8.47
N VAL A 29 11.97 -3.22 7.97
CA VAL A 29 12.92 -2.40 8.71
C VAL A 29 13.20 -1.17 7.88
N PHE A 30 12.79 0.01 8.35
CA PHE A 30 12.97 1.28 7.66
C PHE A 30 13.85 2.21 8.49
N PRO A 31 15.14 2.34 8.15
CA PRO A 31 16.00 3.33 8.75
C PRO A 31 15.52 4.74 8.47
N LYS A 32 15.47 5.56 9.51
CA LYS A 32 15.19 7.00 9.44
C LYS A 32 16.41 7.74 10.00
N ALA A 33 16.45 9.07 9.88
CA ALA A 33 17.59 9.86 10.35
C ALA A 33 17.98 9.58 11.81
N GLU A 34 16.98 9.47 12.71
CA GLU A 34 17.23 9.38 14.15
C GLU A 34 16.72 8.09 14.79
N HIS A 35 16.02 7.25 14.02
CA HIS A 35 15.41 6.02 14.55
C HIS A 35 15.24 4.97 13.46
N ILE A 36 14.87 3.77 13.87
CA ILE A 36 14.52 2.67 12.97
C ILE A 36 13.04 2.36 13.20
N ASN A 37 12.22 2.40 12.15
CA ASN A 37 10.86 1.89 12.17
C ASN A 37 10.87 0.41 11.79
N VAL A 38 10.25 -0.42 12.63
CA VAL A 38 10.17 -1.88 12.44
C VAL A 38 8.71 -2.28 12.54
N GLY A 39 8.25 -3.13 11.64
CA GLY A 39 6.88 -3.57 11.70
C GLY A 39 6.61 -4.91 11.03
N LEU A 40 5.38 -5.38 11.25
CA LEU A 40 4.83 -6.60 10.68
C LEU A 40 3.43 -6.33 10.14
N TYR A 41 3.16 -6.84 8.97
CA TYR A 41 1.89 -6.74 8.27
C TYR A 41 1.39 -8.11 7.83
N THR A 42 0.09 -8.33 7.83
CA THR A 42 -0.56 -9.47 7.19
C THR A 42 -1.87 -9.04 6.52
N LEU A 43 -2.12 -9.59 5.34
CA LEU A 43 -3.40 -9.48 4.64
C LEU A 43 -4.46 -10.45 5.24
N ARG A 44 -4.02 -11.48 5.95
CA ARG A 44 -4.86 -12.55 6.47
C ARG A 44 -5.54 -12.14 7.78
N SER A 45 -6.85 -12.22 7.81
CA SER A 45 -7.67 -11.92 9.00
C SER A 45 -7.61 -13.02 10.07
N ASP A 46 -7.20 -14.24 9.70
CA ASP A 46 -7.01 -15.38 10.62
C ASP A 46 -5.60 -15.43 11.24
N VAL A 47 -4.69 -14.56 10.82
CA VAL A 47 -3.34 -14.43 11.39
C VAL A 47 -3.31 -13.25 12.37
N ARG A 48 -3.05 -13.56 13.64
CA ARG A 48 -2.89 -12.55 14.68
C ARG A 48 -1.41 -12.22 14.86
N ILE A 49 -1.04 -10.99 14.58
CA ILE A 49 0.31 -10.47 14.90
C ILE A 49 0.27 -9.92 16.32
N THR A 50 1.13 -10.42 17.18
CA THR A 50 1.26 -10.00 18.57
C THR A 50 2.39 -9.00 18.76
N ARG A 51 2.42 -8.36 19.93
CA ARG A 51 3.56 -7.52 20.36
C ARG A 51 4.87 -8.34 20.42
N GLN A 52 4.81 -9.59 20.87
CA GLN A 52 5.97 -10.47 21.00
C GLN A 52 6.56 -10.81 19.63
N ASP A 53 5.72 -11.07 18.63
CA ASP A 53 6.18 -11.32 17.26
C ASP A 53 7.03 -10.16 16.71
N LEU A 54 6.59 -8.91 17.00
CA LEU A 54 7.34 -7.73 16.58
C LEU A 54 8.68 -7.60 17.34
N VAL A 55 8.69 -7.86 18.64
CA VAL A 55 9.93 -7.85 19.45
C VAL A 55 10.90 -8.89 18.93
N ASP A 56 10.45 -10.11 18.71
CA ASP A 56 11.27 -11.21 18.19
C ASP A 56 11.80 -10.93 16.79
N TYR A 57 10.99 -10.32 15.96
CA TYR A 57 11.39 -9.88 14.62
C TYR A 57 12.48 -8.80 14.70
N SER A 58 12.28 -7.79 15.54
CA SER A 58 13.24 -6.70 15.74
C SER A 58 14.59 -7.22 16.25
N VAL A 59 14.59 -8.08 17.27
CA VAL A 59 15.83 -8.70 17.80
C VAL A 59 16.58 -9.45 16.69
N ARG A 60 15.87 -10.23 15.90
CA ARG A 60 16.50 -11.01 14.80
C ARG A 60 17.07 -10.13 13.70
N ARG A 61 16.40 -9.02 13.36
CA ARG A 61 16.78 -8.19 12.21
C ARG A 61 17.80 -7.11 12.55
N ILE A 62 17.73 -6.53 13.72
CA ILE A 62 18.55 -5.40 14.14
C ILE A 62 19.28 -5.62 15.49
N GLY A 63 19.19 -6.83 16.04
CA GLY A 63 19.88 -7.20 17.29
C GLY A 63 19.30 -6.54 18.54
N ARG A 64 18.11 -5.92 18.48
CA ARG A 64 17.51 -5.14 19.57
C ARG A 64 16.00 -5.29 19.62
N PRO A 65 15.40 -5.34 20.83
CA PRO A 65 13.96 -5.27 20.96
C PRO A 65 13.43 -3.88 20.58
N VAL A 66 12.22 -3.84 20.06
CA VAL A 66 11.45 -2.60 19.96
C VAL A 66 11.13 -2.14 21.36
N PRO A 67 11.39 -0.88 21.72
CA PRO A 67 11.01 -0.36 23.03
C PRO A 67 9.49 -0.25 23.17
N THR A 68 9.04 0.21 24.31
CA THR A 68 7.68 0.12 24.85
C THR A 68 6.55 0.67 23.97
N ARG A 69 6.83 1.53 23.00
CA ARG A 69 5.81 2.17 22.16
C ARG A 69 5.57 1.36 20.90
N ILE A 70 4.72 0.35 21.00
CA ILE A 70 4.25 -0.45 19.88
C ILE A 70 2.80 -0.06 19.58
N THR A 71 2.51 0.22 18.32
CA THR A 71 1.18 0.54 17.83
C THR A 71 0.73 -0.53 16.82
N GLY A 72 -0.55 -0.75 16.75
CA GLY A 72 -1.15 -1.66 15.77
C GLY A 72 -2.55 -1.20 15.44
N SER A 73 -2.91 -1.27 14.18
CA SER A 73 -4.22 -0.89 13.68
C SER A 73 -4.67 -1.87 12.60
N PRO A 74 -5.96 -2.21 12.55
CA PRO A 74 -6.52 -2.83 11.37
C PRO A 74 -6.44 -1.83 10.22
N LEU A 75 -6.12 -2.32 9.01
CA LEU A 75 -6.09 -1.52 7.80
C LEU A 75 -7.43 -1.66 7.06
N GLY A 76 -7.99 -0.53 6.65
CA GLY A 76 -9.25 -0.50 5.91
C GLY A 76 -9.08 -1.00 4.48
N MET A 77 -9.51 -2.23 4.21
CA MET A 77 -9.47 -2.86 2.90
C MET A 77 -10.87 -3.28 2.45
N GLY A 78 -11.07 -3.45 1.15
CA GLY A 78 -12.34 -3.93 0.61
C GLY A 78 -13.33 -2.85 0.20
N GLY A 79 -12.87 -1.61 0.02
CA GLY A 79 -13.68 -0.47 -0.40
C GLY A 79 -14.40 -0.63 -1.75
N TRP A 80 -14.07 -1.64 -2.53
CA TRP A 80 -14.80 -2.03 -3.75
C TRP A 80 -16.11 -2.78 -3.47
N ARG A 81 -16.39 -3.17 -2.21
CA ARG A 81 -17.58 -3.94 -1.83
C ARG A 81 -18.76 -3.09 -1.38
N TYR A 82 -18.54 -1.80 -1.15
CA TYR A 82 -19.59 -0.90 -0.66
C TYR A 82 -19.45 0.50 -1.30
N ARG A 83 -20.49 1.30 -1.14
CA ARG A 83 -20.47 2.69 -1.58
C ARG A 83 -19.76 3.54 -0.53
N PRO A 84 -18.73 4.31 -0.89
CA PRO A 84 -17.94 5.08 0.08
C PRO A 84 -18.60 6.42 0.46
N GLY A 85 -19.93 6.55 0.28
CA GLY A 85 -20.66 7.75 0.64
C GLY A 85 -22.14 7.50 0.74
N CYS A 86 -22.77 8.23 1.67
CA CYS A 86 -24.22 8.22 1.87
C CYS A 86 -24.68 9.58 2.39
N GLY A 87 -25.72 10.13 1.77
CA GLY A 87 -26.29 11.42 2.15
C GLY A 87 -25.25 12.54 2.03
N ARG A 88 -24.82 13.11 3.15
CA ARG A 88 -23.85 14.21 3.22
C ARG A 88 -22.46 13.79 3.69
N VAL A 89 -22.18 12.49 3.73
CA VAL A 89 -20.91 11.93 4.22
C VAL A 89 -20.23 11.19 3.08
N LEU A 90 -18.97 11.52 2.80
CA LEU A 90 -18.08 10.79 1.90
C LEU A 90 -16.90 10.26 2.72
N LEU A 91 -16.58 8.98 2.57
CA LEU A 91 -15.44 8.33 3.20
C LEU A 91 -14.25 8.35 2.23
N VAL A 92 -13.05 8.62 2.72
CA VAL A 92 -11.82 8.69 1.92
C VAL A 92 -10.73 7.81 2.54
N GLY A 93 -9.73 7.44 1.76
CA GLY A 93 -8.56 6.67 2.22
C GLY A 93 -8.94 5.39 2.95
N ASP A 94 -8.33 5.15 4.10
CA ASP A 94 -8.51 3.97 4.94
C ASP A 94 -9.97 3.82 5.41
N ALA A 95 -10.64 4.93 5.72
CA ALA A 95 -12.04 4.92 6.09
C ALA A 95 -12.96 4.46 4.94
N ALA A 96 -12.54 4.67 3.69
CA ALA A 96 -13.20 4.15 2.50
C ALA A 96 -12.73 2.74 2.10
N GLY A 97 -11.86 2.11 2.89
CA GLY A 97 -11.32 0.78 2.62
C GLY A 97 -10.35 0.73 1.43
N LEU A 98 -9.62 1.81 1.17
CA LEU A 98 -8.79 1.96 -0.03
C LEU A 98 -7.30 1.66 0.19
N VAL A 99 -6.95 0.92 1.24
CA VAL A 99 -5.57 0.47 1.47
C VAL A 99 -5.18 -0.58 0.44
N ASP A 100 -3.96 -0.46 -0.12
CA ASP A 100 -3.38 -1.45 -1.03
C ASP A 100 -3.12 -2.77 -0.28
N PRO A 101 -3.66 -3.90 -0.77
CA PRO A 101 -3.54 -5.18 -0.07
C PRO A 101 -2.17 -5.86 -0.24
N LEU A 102 -1.32 -5.43 -1.17
CA LEU A 102 0.01 -6.01 -1.35
C LEU A 102 0.99 -5.45 -0.31
N LEU A 103 1.02 -4.14 -0.16
CA LEU A 103 1.98 -3.45 0.70
C LEU A 103 1.37 -2.85 1.98
N GLY A 104 0.04 -2.86 2.13
CA GLY A 104 -0.62 -2.19 3.25
C GLY A 104 -0.48 -0.67 3.20
N GLU A 105 -0.20 -0.10 2.02
CA GLU A 105 -0.01 1.33 1.81
C GLU A 105 -1.36 1.99 1.50
N GLY A 106 -1.65 3.13 2.14
CA GLY A 106 -2.90 3.85 1.96
C GLY A 106 -2.74 5.32 1.60
N LEU A 107 -1.52 5.89 1.70
CA LEU A 107 -1.31 7.33 1.58
C LEU A 107 -1.69 7.87 0.19
N TYR A 108 -1.25 7.19 -0.87
CA TYR A 108 -1.60 7.56 -2.24
C TYR A 108 -3.11 7.55 -2.46
N HIS A 109 -3.78 6.48 -2.04
CA HIS A 109 -5.23 6.34 -2.19
C HIS A 109 -6.01 7.34 -1.32
N ALA A 110 -5.48 7.70 -0.15
CA ALA A 110 -6.09 8.72 0.71
C ALA A 110 -6.07 10.10 0.03
N ILE A 111 -4.94 10.48 -0.60
CA ILE A 111 -4.81 11.75 -1.32
C ILE A 111 -5.77 11.78 -2.52
N ILE A 112 -5.71 10.77 -3.39
CA ILE A 112 -6.54 10.77 -4.61
C ILE A 112 -8.02 10.69 -4.28
N SER A 113 -8.44 9.84 -3.34
CA SER A 113 -9.84 9.77 -2.95
C SER A 113 -10.34 11.07 -2.30
N GLY A 114 -9.48 11.78 -1.57
CA GLY A 114 -9.78 13.11 -1.03
C GLY A 114 -10.01 14.13 -2.14
N GLN A 115 -9.19 14.13 -3.18
CA GLN A 115 -9.36 15.01 -4.36
C GLN A 115 -10.64 14.68 -5.13
N GLU A 116 -10.94 13.40 -5.34
CA GLU A 116 -12.19 12.97 -6.00
C GLU A 116 -13.43 13.36 -5.17
N ALA A 117 -13.35 13.24 -3.85
CA ALA A 117 -14.44 13.67 -2.96
C ALA A 117 -14.66 15.19 -3.04
N ALA A 118 -13.59 15.98 -2.99
CA ALA A 118 -13.68 17.44 -3.13
C ALA A 118 -14.26 17.84 -4.48
N SER A 119 -13.81 17.23 -5.57
CA SER A 119 -14.34 17.47 -6.92
C SER A 119 -15.83 17.14 -7.02
N ALA A 120 -16.27 16.03 -6.43
CA ALA A 120 -17.66 15.62 -6.42
C ALA A 120 -18.56 16.57 -5.61
N ILE A 121 -18.03 17.15 -4.52
CA ILE A 121 -18.75 18.14 -3.71
C ILE A 121 -18.90 19.45 -4.49
N LEU A 122 -17.84 19.96 -5.12
CA LEU A 122 -17.88 21.16 -5.93
C LEU A 122 -18.87 21.01 -7.10
N ASP A 123 -18.80 19.88 -7.80
CA ASP A 123 -19.74 19.57 -8.87
C ASP A 123 -21.21 19.54 -8.39
N ALA A 124 -21.45 19.01 -7.20
CA ALA A 124 -22.79 19.01 -6.61
C ALA A 124 -23.28 20.42 -6.25
N MET A 125 -22.38 21.30 -5.79
CA MET A 125 -22.71 22.68 -5.48
C MET A 125 -23.06 23.49 -6.74
N ASP A 126 -22.34 23.26 -7.84
CA ASP A 126 -22.52 24.01 -9.09
C ASP A 126 -23.70 23.49 -9.92
N SER A 127 -23.89 22.17 -9.95
CA SER A 127 -24.85 21.54 -10.87
C SER A 127 -26.06 20.89 -10.20
N GLY A 128 -26.08 20.81 -8.86
CA GLY A 128 -27.10 20.09 -8.09
C GLY A 128 -27.05 18.55 -8.21
N ARG A 129 -25.98 18.01 -8.81
CA ARG A 129 -25.80 16.56 -8.94
C ARG A 129 -25.54 15.93 -7.57
N ASP A 130 -25.85 14.64 -7.45
CA ASP A 130 -25.60 13.85 -6.25
C ASP A 130 -24.10 13.61 -6.07
N ALA A 131 -23.50 14.23 -5.04
CA ALA A 131 -22.07 14.10 -4.74
C ALA A 131 -21.66 12.65 -4.48
N CYS A 132 -22.49 11.84 -3.81
CA CYS A 132 -22.17 10.44 -3.53
C CYS A 132 -22.08 9.62 -4.82
N LYS A 133 -22.96 9.87 -5.79
CA LYS A 133 -22.92 9.18 -7.09
C LYS A 133 -21.73 9.62 -7.93
N THR A 134 -21.43 10.92 -7.94
CA THR A 134 -20.27 11.46 -8.67
C THR A 134 -18.98 10.91 -8.08
N TYR A 135 -18.83 10.94 -6.76
CA TYR A 135 -17.69 10.40 -6.05
C TYR A 135 -17.50 8.90 -6.29
N ALA A 136 -18.58 8.11 -6.18
CA ALA A 136 -18.52 6.67 -6.44
C ALA A 136 -18.01 6.34 -7.86
N LYS A 137 -18.38 7.16 -8.87
CA LYS A 137 -17.85 7.02 -10.23
C LYS A 137 -16.36 7.39 -10.32
N GLY A 138 -15.94 8.45 -9.63
CA GLY A 138 -14.54 8.86 -9.56
C GLY A 138 -13.62 7.79 -8.94
N LEU A 139 -14.15 7.03 -7.98
CA LEU A 139 -13.39 5.94 -7.32
C LEU A 139 -13.28 4.65 -8.14
N MET A 140 -14.07 4.45 -9.18
CA MET A 140 -14.04 3.20 -9.96
C MET A 140 -12.65 2.79 -10.46
N PRO A 141 -11.78 3.70 -10.95
CA PRO A 141 -10.42 3.34 -11.35
C PRO A 141 -9.60 2.79 -10.17
N ILE A 142 -9.65 3.46 -9.02
CA ILE A 142 -8.94 3.03 -7.80
C ILE A 142 -9.44 1.64 -7.36
N GLN A 143 -10.75 1.45 -7.32
CA GLN A 143 -11.36 0.17 -6.93
C GLN A 143 -10.93 -0.98 -7.85
N ARG A 144 -10.83 -0.75 -9.15
CA ARG A 144 -10.34 -1.75 -10.12
C ARG A 144 -8.87 -2.10 -9.86
N ASP A 145 -8.03 -1.10 -9.60
CA ASP A 145 -6.62 -1.30 -9.26
C ASP A 145 -6.49 -2.13 -7.96
N LEU A 146 -7.30 -1.82 -6.94
CA LEU A 146 -7.29 -2.55 -5.67
C LEU A 146 -7.78 -3.99 -5.80
N ILE A 147 -8.79 -4.26 -6.65
CA ILE A 147 -9.24 -5.63 -6.95
C ILE A 147 -8.09 -6.43 -7.60
N PHE A 148 -7.40 -5.84 -8.56
CA PHE A 148 -6.24 -6.47 -9.18
C PHE A 148 -5.13 -6.68 -8.15
N ALA A 149 -4.82 -5.67 -7.34
CA ALA A 149 -3.81 -5.76 -6.29
C ALA A 149 -4.13 -6.86 -5.27
N LEU A 150 -5.40 -7.05 -4.92
CA LEU A 150 -5.82 -8.16 -4.05
C LEU A 150 -5.56 -9.53 -4.68
N ALA A 151 -5.92 -9.70 -5.95
CA ALA A 151 -5.68 -10.96 -6.66
C ALA A 151 -4.16 -11.25 -6.76
N ALA A 152 -3.37 -10.23 -7.11
CA ALA A 152 -1.91 -10.33 -7.19
C ALA A 152 -1.28 -10.62 -5.81
N SER A 153 -1.77 -10.00 -4.75
CA SER A 153 -1.30 -10.21 -3.37
C SER A 153 -1.57 -11.63 -2.90
N ASN A 154 -2.79 -12.14 -3.16
CA ASN A 154 -3.12 -13.52 -2.84
C ASN A 154 -2.20 -14.50 -3.58
N ALA A 155 -1.98 -14.30 -4.89
CA ALA A 155 -1.07 -15.14 -5.66
C ALA A 155 0.38 -15.05 -5.12
N PHE A 156 0.86 -13.85 -4.82
CA PHE A 156 2.20 -13.61 -4.29
C PHE A 156 2.43 -14.29 -2.93
N TYR A 157 1.47 -14.16 -2.01
CA TYR A 157 1.60 -14.71 -0.67
C TYR A 157 1.26 -16.19 -0.57
N MET A 158 0.38 -16.72 -1.43
CA MET A 158 0.03 -18.14 -1.45
C MET A 158 1.06 -19.00 -2.22
N LEU A 159 1.81 -18.39 -3.15
CA LEU A 159 2.81 -19.05 -3.98
C LEU A 159 4.20 -18.45 -3.72
N PRO A 160 4.81 -18.73 -2.55
CA PRO A 160 6.06 -18.06 -2.15
C PRO A 160 7.22 -18.26 -3.14
N GLY A 161 7.25 -19.38 -3.85
CA GLY A 161 8.23 -19.60 -4.92
C GLY A 161 8.07 -18.63 -6.09
N MET A 162 6.86 -18.33 -6.49
CA MET A 162 6.57 -17.34 -7.57
C MET A 162 6.86 -15.92 -7.09
N GLY A 163 6.46 -15.59 -5.86
CA GLY A 163 6.77 -14.29 -5.26
C GLY A 163 8.29 -14.06 -5.18
N HIS A 164 9.04 -15.07 -4.75
CA HIS A 164 10.49 -15.02 -4.72
C HIS A 164 11.09 -14.80 -6.12
N LEU A 165 10.62 -15.57 -7.12
CA LEU A 165 11.08 -15.43 -8.50
C LEU A 165 10.85 -14.01 -9.04
N LEU A 166 9.70 -13.41 -8.75
CA LEU A 166 9.42 -12.02 -9.13
C LEU A 166 10.38 -11.02 -8.47
N LEU A 167 10.70 -11.21 -7.20
CA LEU A 167 11.61 -10.32 -6.46
C LEU A 167 13.07 -10.43 -6.91
N ILE A 168 13.54 -11.63 -7.29
CA ILE A 168 14.92 -11.84 -7.77
C ILE A 168 15.06 -11.56 -9.26
N SER A 169 13.98 -11.59 -10.04
CA SER A 169 14.00 -11.30 -11.47
C SER A 169 14.34 -9.82 -11.72
N PRO A 170 15.47 -9.50 -12.37
CA PRO A 170 15.86 -8.11 -12.60
C PRO A 170 14.79 -7.29 -13.34
N PRO A 171 14.15 -7.80 -14.42
CA PRO A 171 13.11 -7.04 -15.12
C PRO A 171 11.87 -6.75 -14.26
N ALA A 172 11.40 -7.74 -13.52
CA ALA A 172 10.25 -7.54 -12.64
C ALA A 172 10.56 -6.56 -11.51
N ARG A 173 11.76 -6.67 -10.91
CA ARG A 173 12.22 -5.76 -9.87
C ARG A 173 12.35 -4.33 -10.38
N ILE A 174 12.96 -4.12 -11.55
CA ILE A 174 13.07 -2.79 -12.18
C ILE A 174 11.67 -2.22 -12.44
N ALA A 175 10.77 -2.99 -13.03
CA ALA A 175 9.41 -2.54 -13.32
C ALA A 175 8.66 -2.13 -12.04
N LEU A 176 8.74 -2.94 -10.98
CA LEU A 176 8.09 -2.66 -9.70
C LEU A 176 8.69 -1.42 -9.02
N MET A 177 10.01 -1.36 -8.89
CA MET A 177 10.68 -0.24 -8.20
C MET A 177 10.48 1.08 -8.95
N THR A 178 10.67 1.08 -10.27
CA THR A 178 10.50 2.28 -11.09
C THR A 178 9.02 2.68 -11.17
N GLY A 179 8.12 1.73 -11.35
CA GLY A 179 6.69 2.00 -11.40
C GLY A 179 6.17 2.63 -10.10
N PHE A 180 6.48 2.02 -8.96
CA PHE A 180 6.07 2.58 -7.66
C PHE A 180 6.72 3.94 -7.38
N SER A 181 7.98 4.15 -7.73
CA SER A 181 8.63 5.46 -7.54
C SER A 181 8.00 6.57 -8.40
N GLN A 182 7.35 6.21 -9.50
CA GLN A 182 6.61 7.13 -10.38
C GLN A 182 5.10 7.21 -10.04
N GLY A 183 4.64 6.57 -8.97
CA GLY A 183 3.23 6.57 -8.59
C GLY A 183 2.32 5.79 -9.53
N VAL A 184 2.89 4.82 -10.28
CA VAL A 184 2.13 3.97 -11.20
C VAL A 184 1.48 2.82 -10.42
N SER A 185 0.22 2.53 -10.69
CA SER A 185 -0.50 1.43 -10.00
C SER A 185 0.06 0.05 -10.40
N LEU A 186 -0.13 -0.94 -9.52
CA LEU A 186 0.33 -2.31 -9.77
C LEU A 186 -0.27 -2.88 -11.08
N LEU A 187 -1.53 -2.57 -11.39
CA LEU A 187 -2.16 -2.98 -12.64
C LEU A 187 -1.48 -2.38 -13.87
N GLU A 188 -1.10 -1.11 -13.79
CA GLU A 188 -0.38 -0.42 -14.88
C GLU A 188 1.05 -0.93 -15.01
N ILE A 189 1.73 -1.20 -13.88
CA ILE A 189 3.06 -1.84 -13.87
C ILE A 189 2.98 -3.21 -14.57
N PHE A 190 1.95 -3.99 -14.28
CA PHE A 190 1.77 -5.30 -14.93
C PHE A 190 1.50 -5.18 -16.44
N ARG A 191 0.70 -4.19 -16.85
CA ARG A 191 0.39 -3.95 -18.28
C ARG A 191 1.57 -3.40 -19.08
N TYR A 192 2.36 -2.55 -18.46
CA TYR A 192 3.38 -1.76 -19.16
C TYR A 192 4.79 -1.98 -18.62
N GLY A 193 4.99 -2.98 -17.75
CA GLY A 193 6.28 -3.24 -17.10
C GLY A 193 7.44 -3.44 -18.07
N TYR A 194 7.17 -4.01 -19.26
CA TYR A 194 8.15 -4.12 -20.33
C TYR A 194 8.70 -2.76 -20.79
N ARG A 195 7.90 -1.68 -20.70
CA ARG A 195 8.32 -0.34 -21.12
C ARG A 195 9.39 0.24 -20.19
N PHE A 196 9.30 -0.06 -18.88
CA PHE A 196 10.33 0.32 -17.93
C PHE A 196 11.67 -0.35 -18.26
N TRP A 197 11.63 -1.58 -18.75
CA TRP A 197 12.84 -2.30 -19.17
C TRP A 197 13.54 -1.64 -20.37
N PHE A 198 12.76 -1.15 -21.31
CA PHE A 198 13.29 -0.49 -22.52
C PHE A 198 13.47 1.04 -22.34
N GLY A 199 13.28 1.57 -21.14
CA GLY A 199 13.36 3.03 -20.89
C GLY A 199 12.27 3.83 -21.60
N LEU A 200 11.17 3.18 -22.01
CA LEU A 200 10.09 3.83 -22.73
C LEU A 200 9.13 4.52 -21.74
N PRO A 201 8.60 5.70 -22.08
CA PRO A 201 7.61 6.35 -21.23
C PRO A 201 6.35 5.49 -21.09
N VAL A 202 5.86 5.34 -19.87
CA VAL A 202 4.55 4.75 -19.63
C VAL A 202 3.49 5.74 -20.08
N PRO A 203 2.42 5.30 -20.77
CA PRO A 203 1.33 6.21 -21.09
C PRO A 203 0.84 6.89 -19.83
N ALA A 204 0.78 8.24 -19.85
CA ALA A 204 0.31 9.00 -18.70
C ALA A 204 -1.05 8.43 -18.25
N SER A 205 -1.09 7.90 -17.05
CA SER A 205 -2.35 7.59 -16.40
C SER A 205 -3.15 8.89 -16.32
N ARG A 206 -4.47 8.84 -16.54
CA ARG A 206 -5.36 10.01 -16.31
C ARG A 206 -5.18 10.67 -14.94
N LYS A 207 -4.42 10.03 -14.05
CA LYS A 207 -4.16 10.44 -12.67
C LYS A 207 -2.95 11.37 -12.50
N GLN A 208 -2.08 11.53 -13.51
CA GLN A 208 -0.89 12.42 -13.41
C GLN A 208 -1.20 13.91 -13.61
N ASN A 209 -2.43 14.27 -13.91
CA ASN A 209 -2.82 15.69 -14.10
C ASN A 209 -3.17 16.42 -12.78
N TYR A 210 -2.85 15.85 -11.63
CA TYR A 210 -3.18 16.42 -10.31
C TYR A 210 -1.97 17.00 -9.54
N PHE A 211 -0.79 17.08 -10.19
CA PHE A 211 0.39 17.77 -9.63
C PHE A 211 0.92 18.83 -10.56
#